data_7ecddf0c4b848219badef0b1ea81ec0a
#
_entry.id   7ecddf0c4b848219badef0b1ea81ec0a
#
_cell.length_a   1.000
_cell.length_b   1.000
_cell.length_c   1.000
_cell.angle_alpha   90.00
_cell.angle_beta   90.00
_cell.angle_gamma   90.00
#
_symmetry.space_group_name_H-M   'P 1'
#
loop_
_entity.id
_entity.type
_entity.pdbx_description
1 polymer ?
#
loop_
_entity_poly.entity_id
_entity_poly.type
_entity_poly.pdbx_seq_one_letter_code
_entity_poly.pdbx_strand_id
1 'polypeptide(L)'
;MKIPLLRLNYSKEEKKNIKKGLEEILSSGFLTMSKKVSHFEELFAEFIGVKFAVAVNSGTSALEIPLRALKVKGKSVIIPTNTFMATPLAAIHAGAKVIFADISSKNLSIEPKEIEKRIVANTVGVIPVHIGGIISPNWKEIRRICRSNNLFILEDAAHAHGSKINNQNAGSLGIAAAFSFYPTKVLNTGEGGMITTNDKSLYKQFITLRDHGKKDPKKNIHTELGYNWRMAEITALLGIQQVKKATQVLQERRMQAKLYDKLLINCSNLKLQKIPAEVKSSYYKYIIFVNRSIRDKIKKDMYSNFGINLPGEVYSSLCHSQPIIKTNKNIIIKKGDQFFKNAKKISSEQLCLPLYPGLKEKEIKYIVRSLKKTLDKLI
;
A
#
# COMPACT_ATOMS: atom_id res chain seq x y z
N MET A 1 1.69 30.34 -6.33
CA MET A 1 0.59 29.34 -6.55
C MET A 1 0.63 28.38 -5.38
N LYS A 2 -0.50 28.06 -4.74
CA LYS A 2 -0.51 27.07 -3.63
C LYS A 2 -0.79 25.67 -4.21
N ILE A 3 0.10 24.71 -3.93
CA ILE A 3 -0.03 23.29 -4.31
C ILE A 3 -0.23 22.47 -3.04
N PRO A 4 -1.43 21.89 -2.81
CA PRO A 4 -1.70 21.05 -1.66
C PRO A 4 -0.98 19.69 -1.83
N LEU A 5 -0.79 19.00 -0.72
CA LEU A 5 -0.21 17.67 -0.73
C LEU A 5 -1.12 16.60 -1.38
N LEU A 6 -2.43 16.85 -1.35
CA LEU A 6 -3.47 15.98 -1.89
C LEU A 6 -4.70 16.81 -2.26
N ARG A 7 -5.39 16.43 -3.34
CA ARG A 7 -6.69 16.95 -3.72
C ARG A 7 -7.61 15.76 -3.99
N LEU A 8 -8.71 15.68 -3.25
CA LEU A 8 -9.77 14.71 -3.52
C LEU A 8 -10.77 15.37 -4.48
N ASN A 9 -10.99 14.73 -5.60
CA ASN A 9 -11.86 15.25 -6.64
C ASN A 9 -13.01 14.28 -6.92
N TYR A 10 -14.23 14.72 -6.68
CA TYR A 10 -15.46 14.04 -7.05
C TYR A 10 -16.21 14.88 -8.06
N SER A 11 -16.55 14.30 -9.21
CA SER A 11 -17.34 14.94 -10.24
C SER A 11 -18.78 15.25 -9.75
N LYS A 12 -19.52 16.09 -10.49
CA LYS A 12 -20.93 16.36 -10.20
C LYS A 12 -21.76 15.07 -10.22
N GLU A 13 -21.48 14.19 -11.18
CA GLU A 13 -22.16 12.91 -11.32
C GLU A 13 -21.85 11.96 -10.15
N GLU A 14 -20.58 11.81 -9.78
CA GLU A 14 -20.19 11.01 -8.61
C GLU A 14 -20.89 11.50 -7.33
N LYS A 15 -20.93 12.82 -7.11
CA LYS A 15 -21.64 13.40 -5.96
C LYS A 15 -23.15 13.10 -6.01
N LYS A 16 -23.80 13.16 -7.19
CA LYS A 16 -25.20 12.78 -7.38
C LYS A 16 -25.42 11.29 -7.03
N ASN A 17 -24.56 10.41 -7.54
CA ASN A 17 -24.65 8.97 -7.29
C ASN A 17 -24.44 8.64 -5.80
N ILE A 18 -23.49 9.34 -5.14
CA ILE A 18 -23.26 9.18 -3.70
C ILE A 18 -24.49 9.63 -2.90
N LYS A 19 -25.10 10.79 -3.22
CA LYS A 19 -26.31 11.28 -2.54
C LYS A 19 -27.45 10.27 -2.69
N LYS A 20 -27.71 9.79 -3.91
CA LYS A 20 -28.75 8.77 -4.16
C LYS A 20 -28.47 7.48 -3.39
N GLY A 21 -27.23 6.98 -3.44
CA GLY A 21 -26.87 5.76 -2.71
C GLY A 21 -26.94 5.91 -1.20
N LEU A 22 -26.66 7.10 -0.67
CA LEU A 22 -26.83 7.40 0.76
C LEU A 22 -28.31 7.34 1.16
N GLU A 23 -29.19 7.94 0.38
CA GLU A 23 -30.64 7.89 0.60
C GLU A 23 -31.15 6.43 0.59
N GLU A 24 -30.70 5.62 -0.37
CA GLU A 24 -31.03 4.19 -0.43
C GLU A 24 -30.59 3.44 0.84
N ILE A 25 -29.39 3.71 1.35
CA ILE A 25 -28.84 3.11 2.59
C ILE A 25 -29.72 3.50 3.79
N LEU A 26 -29.99 4.79 3.95
CA LEU A 26 -30.77 5.31 5.08
C LEU A 26 -32.21 4.79 5.06
N SER A 27 -32.87 4.78 3.90
CA SER A 27 -34.22 4.28 3.74
C SER A 27 -34.32 2.77 3.98
N SER A 28 -33.25 2.00 3.69
CA SER A 28 -33.23 0.56 3.93
C SER A 28 -32.99 0.19 5.39
N GLY A 29 -32.39 1.07 6.18
CA GLY A 29 -31.94 0.80 7.55
C GLY A 29 -30.72 -0.14 7.67
N PHE A 30 -30.21 -0.68 6.55
CA PHE A 30 -29.02 -1.54 6.54
C PHE A 30 -27.76 -0.71 6.40
N LEU A 31 -27.04 -0.47 7.50
CA LEU A 31 -25.88 0.42 7.55
C LEU A 31 -24.54 -0.31 7.41
N THR A 32 -24.53 -1.65 7.45
CA THR A 32 -23.32 -2.49 7.34
C THR A 32 -23.65 -3.85 6.75
N MET A 33 -22.65 -4.51 6.14
CA MET A 33 -22.72 -5.90 5.66
C MET A 33 -23.89 -6.18 4.72
N SER A 34 -24.20 -5.26 3.81
CA SER A 34 -25.34 -5.36 2.90
C SER A 34 -24.92 -5.13 1.43
N LYS A 35 -25.85 -4.65 0.60
CA LYS A 35 -25.72 -4.59 -0.87
C LYS A 35 -24.54 -3.77 -1.38
N LYS A 36 -24.22 -2.63 -0.73
CA LYS A 36 -23.10 -1.77 -1.20
C LYS A 36 -21.75 -2.43 -0.89
N VAL A 37 -21.62 -3.07 0.27
CA VAL A 37 -20.40 -3.84 0.62
C VAL A 37 -20.21 -4.97 -0.38
N SER A 38 -21.22 -5.81 -0.62
CA SER A 38 -21.13 -6.93 -1.58
C SER A 38 -20.79 -6.44 -2.99
N HIS A 39 -21.46 -5.40 -3.48
CA HIS A 39 -21.17 -4.84 -4.80
C HIS A 39 -19.77 -4.24 -4.91
N PHE A 40 -19.26 -3.61 -3.84
CA PHE A 40 -17.88 -3.13 -3.81
C PHE A 40 -16.87 -4.28 -3.87
N GLU A 41 -17.12 -5.39 -3.15
CA GLU A 41 -16.30 -6.60 -3.19
C GLU A 41 -16.26 -7.19 -4.60
N GLU A 42 -17.40 -7.34 -5.25
CA GLU A 42 -17.52 -7.85 -6.62
C GLU A 42 -16.75 -7.00 -7.63
N LEU A 43 -17.00 -5.68 -7.65
CA LEU A 43 -16.29 -4.75 -8.54
C LEU A 43 -14.78 -4.74 -8.30
N PHE A 44 -14.35 -4.84 -7.04
CA PHE A 44 -12.92 -4.85 -6.74
C PHE A 44 -12.26 -6.18 -7.13
N ALA A 45 -12.94 -7.31 -6.92
CA ALA A 45 -12.47 -8.62 -7.38
C ALA A 45 -12.29 -8.64 -8.91
N GLU A 46 -13.26 -8.10 -9.66
CA GLU A 46 -13.19 -7.94 -11.11
C GLU A 46 -12.02 -7.02 -11.52
N PHE A 47 -11.89 -5.85 -10.88
CA PHE A 47 -10.81 -4.88 -11.15
C PHE A 47 -9.41 -5.49 -10.96
N ILE A 48 -9.24 -6.33 -9.95
CA ILE A 48 -7.95 -7.02 -9.68
C ILE A 48 -7.81 -8.29 -10.55
N GLY A 49 -8.90 -8.89 -10.99
CA GLY A 49 -8.90 -10.16 -11.73
C GLY A 49 -8.69 -11.38 -10.81
N VAL A 50 -9.38 -11.39 -9.67
CA VAL A 50 -9.39 -12.50 -8.70
C VAL A 50 -10.82 -13.00 -8.47
N LYS A 51 -10.94 -14.20 -7.88
CA LYS A 51 -12.25 -14.81 -7.61
C LYS A 51 -12.99 -14.15 -6.45
N PHE A 52 -12.27 -13.68 -5.44
CA PHE A 52 -12.86 -13.22 -4.19
C PHE A 52 -12.18 -11.96 -3.66
N ALA A 53 -13.00 -11.04 -3.17
CA ALA A 53 -12.56 -9.90 -2.37
C ALA A 53 -13.41 -9.82 -1.09
N VAL A 54 -12.83 -9.33 0.00
CA VAL A 54 -13.51 -9.15 1.30
C VAL A 54 -13.21 -7.74 1.81
N ALA A 55 -14.25 -6.91 1.87
CA ALA A 55 -14.16 -5.54 2.37
C ALA A 55 -14.07 -5.52 3.90
N VAL A 56 -13.14 -4.72 4.41
CA VAL A 56 -12.88 -4.56 5.85
C VAL A 56 -12.67 -3.10 6.20
N ASN A 57 -12.65 -2.78 7.50
CA ASN A 57 -12.61 -1.40 7.99
C ASN A 57 -11.26 -0.68 7.80
N SER A 58 -10.16 -1.38 7.52
CA SER A 58 -8.85 -0.77 7.33
C SER A 58 -7.88 -1.67 6.56
N GLY A 59 -6.80 -1.08 6.00
CA GLY A 59 -5.69 -1.86 5.43
C GLY A 59 -4.97 -2.72 6.46
N THR A 60 -4.93 -2.31 7.73
CA THR A 60 -4.34 -3.10 8.82
C THR A 60 -5.13 -4.37 9.07
N SER A 61 -6.47 -4.28 9.14
CA SER A 61 -7.35 -5.43 9.24
C SER A 61 -7.23 -6.36 8.02
N ALA A 62 -7.06 -5.76 6.82
CA ALA A 62 -6.85 -6.52 5.59
C ALA A 62 -5.55 -7.34 5.60
N LEU A 63 -4.53 -6.91 6.35
CA LEU A 63 -3.30 -7.68 6.60
C LEU A 63 -3.48 -8.71 7.72
N GLU A 64 -4.14 -8.33 8.82
CA GLU A 64 -4.24 -9.17 10.03
C GLU A 64 -5.13 -10.40 9.81
N ILE A 65 -6.28 -10.24 9.14
CA ILE A 65 -7.21 -11.34 8.90
C ILE A 65 -6.55 -12.51 8.14
N PRO A 66 -5.87 -12.31 6.99
CA PRO A 66 -5.17 -13.40 6.31
C PRO A 66 -4.10 -14.06 7.19
N LEU A 67 -3.36 -13.30 7.98
CA LEU A 67 -2.34 -13.84 8.88
C LEU A 67 -2.95 -14.76 9.95
N ARG A 68 -4.10 -14.38 10.52
CA ARG A 68 -4.84 -15.23 11.46
C ARG A 68 -5.37 -16.50 10.78
N ALA A 69 -5.96 -16.39 9.60
CA ALA A 69 -6.43 -17.53 8.81
C ALA A 69 -5.29 -18.49 8.43
N LEU A 70 -4.10 -17.96 8.13
CA LEU A 70 -2.87 -18.73 7.85
C LEU A 70 -2.19 -19.27 9.11
N LYS A 71 -2.80 -19.07 10.31
CA LYS A 71 -2.36 -19.63 11.61
C LYS A 71 -0.90 -19.32 11.92
N VAL A 72 -0.51 -18.04 11.80
CA VAL A 72 0.88 -17.60 12.02
C VAL A 72 1.27 -17.48 13.50
N LYS A 73 0.35 -17.67 14.45
CA LYS A 73 0.63 -17.55 15.89
C LYS A 73 1.79 -18.45 16.30
N GLY A 74 2.79 -17.85 16.96
CA GLY A 74 4.02 -18.53 17.41
C GLY A 74 5.07 -18.78 16.31
N LYS A 75 4.71 -18.57 15.05
CA LYS A 75 5.58 -18.73 13.87
C LYS A 75 6.19 -17.39 13.46
N SER A 76 7.09 -17.37 12.48
CA SER A 76 7.71 -16.13 12.02
C SER A 76 7.37 -15.80 10.57
N VAL A 77 7.32 -14.50 10.27
CA VAL A 77 7.13 -13.95 8.93
C VAL A 77 8.22 -12.93 8.60
N ILE A 78 8.64 -12.90 7.35
CA ILE A 78 9.67 -11.96 6.85
C ILE A 78 8.99 -10.76 6.22
N ILE A 79 9.39 -9.55 6.63
CA ILE A 79 8.80 -8.26 6.22
C ILE A 79 9.92 -7.29 5.86
N PRO A 80 9.82 -6.49 4.77
CA PRO A 80 10.79 -5.43 4.52
C PRO A 80 10.72 -4.36 5.62
N THR A 81 11.87 -3.87 6.06
CA THR A 81 11.91 -2.83 7.09
C THR A 81 11.41 -1.47 6.59
N ASN A 82 11.44 -1.23 5.29
CA ASN A 82 10.88 -0.05 4.64
C ASN A 82 9.41 -0.29 4.29
N THR A 83 8.55 -0.19 5.27
CA THR A 83 7.09 -0.26 5.13
C THR A 83 6.41 0.63 6.17
N PHE A 84 5.09 0.78 6.06
CA PHE A 84 4.29 1.40 7.13
C PHE A 84 4.14 0.44 8.31
N MET A 85 4.02 0.99 9.51
CA MET A 85 3.93 0.19 10.74
C MET A 85 2.74 -0.79 10.78
N ALA A 86 1.71 -0.58 9.95
CA ALA A 86 0.59 -1.51 9.85
C ALA A 86 1.04 -2.94 9.48
N THR A 87 2.04 -3.08 8.61
CA THR A 87 2.51 -4.40 8.15
C THR A 87 3.09 -5.25 9.29
N PRO A 88 4.11 -4.79 10.05
CA PRO A 88 4.61 -5.57 11.18
C PRO A 88 3.61 -5.64 12.35
N LEU A 89 2.81 -4.60 12.61
CA LEU A 89 1.82 -4.63 13.67
C LEU A 89 0.72 -5.66 13.42
N ALA A 90 0.21 -5.77 12.19
CA ALA A 90 -0.76 -6.80 11.82
C ALA A 90 -0.21 -8.22 12.08
N ALA A 91 1.07 -8.46 11.76
CA ALA A 91 1.71 -9.74 12.04
C ALA A 91 1.84 -10.01 13.56
N ILE A 92 2.26 -9.01 14.34
CA ILE A 92 2.38 -9.10 15.78
C ILE A 92 1.00 -9.34 16.44
N HIS A 93 -0.03 -8.62 16.02
CA HIS A 93 -1.40 -8.79 16.52
C HIS A 93 -2.00 -10.16 16.14
N ALA A 94 -1.60 -10.72 14.99
CA ALA A 94 -1.92 -12.11 14.64
C ALA A 94 -1.11 -13.15 15.43
N GLY A 95 -0.18 -12.71 16.31
CA GLY A 95 0.66 -13.55 17.17
C GLY A 95 1.92 -14.07 16.48
N ALA A 96 2.29 -13.55 15.32
CA ALA A 96 3.53 -13.92 14.65
C ALA A 96 4.75 -13.23 15.27
N LYS A 97 5.92 -13.83 15.05
CA LYS A 97 7.22 -13.17 15.21
C LYS A 97 7.61 -12.51 13.90
N VAL A 98 8.12 -11.29 13.95
CA VAL A 98 8.53 -10.53 12.75
C VAL A 98 10.05 -10.59 12.57
N ILE A 99 10.50 -10.90 11.37
CA ILE A 99 11.89 -10.83 10.94
C ILE A 99 11.98 -9.75 9.86
N PHE A 100 12.72 -8.68 10.15
CA PHE A 100 12.92 -7.63 9.14
C PHE A 100 13.96 -8.01 8.10
N ALA A 101 13.73 -7.58 6.86
CA ALA A 101 14.63 -7.74 5.72
C ALA A 101 15.00 -6.37 5.13
N ASP A 102 16.19 -6.28 4.52
CA ASP A 102 16.56 -5.08 3.76
C ASP A 102 15.87 -5.09 2.39
N ILE A 103 15.93 -3.97 1.71
CA ILE A 103 15.31 -3.72 0.42
C ILE A 103 16.35 -3.52 -0.67
N SER A 104 15.93 -3.66 -1.91
CA SER A 104 16.72 -3.26 -3.07
C SER A 104 16.79 -1.73 -3.17
N SER A 105 17.99 -1.20 -3.31
CA SER A 105 18.20 0.22 -3.57
C SER A 105 17.72 0.67 -4.96
N LYS A 106 17.40 -0.27 -5.85
CA LYS A 106 16.98 0.03 -7.23
C LYS A 106 15.46 0.17 -7.37
N ASN A 107 14.69 -0.67 -6.65
CA ASN A 107 13.25 -0.78 -6.83
C ASN A 107 12.43 -0.69 -5.53
N LEU A 108 13.07 -0.42 -4.40
CA LEU A 108 12.48 -0.25 -3.06
C LEU A 108 11.76 -1.49 -2.49
N SER A 109 11.75 -2.61 -3.22
CA SER A 109 11.10 -3.85 -2.81
C SER A 109 12.05 -4.69 -1.96
N ILE A 110 11.48 -5.66 -1.23
CA ILE A 110 12.28 -6.64 -0.49
C ILE A 110 13.27 -7.35 -1.43
N GLU A 111 14.51 -7.51 -0.99
CA GLU A 111 15.56 -8.16 -1.79
C GLU A 111 15.45 -9.70 -1.65
N PRO A 112 15.38 -10.48 -2.76
CA PRO A 112 15.28 -11.94 -2.69
C PRO A 112 16.34 -12.61 -1.81
N LYS A 113 17.62 -12.21 -1.96
CA LYS A 113 18.73 -12.72 -1.15
C LYS A 113 18.57 -12.44 0.36
N GLU A 114 17.87 -11.35 0.71
CA GLU A 114 17.58 -11.02 2.08
C GLU A 114 16.46 -11.93 2.65
N ILE A 115 15.51 -12.38 1.82
CA ILE A 115 14.54 -13.39 2.22
C ILE A 115 15.27 -14.69 2.58
N GLU A 116 16.10 -15.22 1.68
CA GLU A 116 16.85 -16.46 1.91
C GLU A 116 17.67 -16.43 3.20
N LYS A 117 18.42 -15.36 3.44
CA LYS A 117 19.24 -15.20 4.65
C LYS A 117 18.43 -15.16 5.94
N ARG A 118 17.14 -14.83 5.88
CA ARG A 118 16.28 -14.61 7.05
C ARG A 118 15.35 -15.76 7.36
N ILE A 119 15.32 -16.80 6.53
CA ILE A 119 14.55 -18.00 6.81
C ILE A 119 15.14 -18.68 8.06
N VAL A 120 14.27 -19.02 9.01
CA VAL A 120 14.54 -19.83 10.19
C VAL A 120 13.51 -20.98 10.26
N ALA A 121 13.75 -22.00 11.08
CA ALA A 121 12.95 -23.23 11.11
C ALA A 121 11.43 -23.01 11.22
N ASN A 122 10.99 -21.98 11.91
CA ASN A 122 9.56 -21.66 12.09
C ASN A 122 9.08 -20.52 11.19
N THR A 123 9.82 -20.12 10.16
CA THR A 123 9.37 -19.15 9.15
C THR A 123 8.31 -19.80 8.26
N VAL A 124 7.15 -19.14 8.13
CA VAL A 124 6.01 -19.68 7.37
C VAL A 124 5.58 -18.78 6.21
N GLY A 125 6.08 -17.55 6.12
CA GLY A 125 5.67 -16.66 5.05
C GLY A 125 6.50 -15.39 4.91
N VAL A 126 6.27 -14.73 3.79
CA VAL A 126 6.86 -13.44 3.43
C VAL A 126 5.74 -12.46 3.13
N ILE A 127 5.88 -11.23 3.57
CA ILE A 127 4.95 -10.13 3.28
C ILE A 127 5.69 -9.07 2.45
N PRO A 128 5.83 -9.26 1.12
CA PRO A 128 6.39 -8.23 0.26
C PRO A 128 5.45 -7.04 0.18
N VAL A 129 6.02 -5.82 0.19
CA VAL A 129 5.29 -4.56 0.12
C VAL A 129 5.55 -3.89 -1.22
N HIS A 130 4.50 -3.55 -1.94
CA HIS A 130 4.58 -2.88 -3.25
C HIS A 130 4.75 -1.36 -3.06
N ILE A 131 5.87 -0.95 -2.48
CA ILE A 131 6.17 0.44 -2.11
C ILE A 131 6.03 1.39 -3.31
N GLY A 132 5.38 2.53 -3.08
CA GLY A 132 5.18 3.53 -4.13
C GLY A 132 4.27 3.08 -5.28
N GLY A 133 3.72 1.87 -5.22
CA GLY A 133 2.98 1.24 -6.30
C GLY A 133 3.90 0.44 -7.26
N ILE A 134 5.11 0.08 -6.81
CA ILE A 134 6.10 -0.67 -7.61
C ILE A 134 6.11 -2.12 -7.13
N ILE A 135 5.75 -3.04 -8.03
CA ILE A 135 5.92 -4.48 -7.79
C ILE A 135 7.40 -4.82 -8.01
N SER A 136 7.94 -5.72 -7.19
CA SER A 136 9.33 -6.16 -7.36
C SER A 136 9.56 -6.77 -8.75
N PRO A 137 10.54 -6.30 -9.53
CA PRO A 137 10.91 -6.95 -10.81
C PRO A 137 11.43 -8.37 -10.57
N ASN A 138 11.93 -8.66 -9.38
CA ASN A 138 12.43 -9.98 -8.98
C ASN A 138 11.30 -10.90 -8.47
N TRP A 139 10.02 -10.65 -8.87
CA TRP A 139 8.88 -11.41 -8.36
C TRP A 139 8.98 -12.91 -8.61
N LYS A 140 9.51 -13.31 -9.77
CA LYS A 140 9.75 -14.74 -10.08
C LYS A 140 10.70 -15.38 -9.06
N GLU A 141 11.75 -14.69 -8.69
CA GLU A 141 12.74 -15.16 -7.72
C GLU A 141 12.17 -15.22 -6.30
N ILE A 142 11.44 -14.21 -5.87
CA ILE A 142 10.71 -14.22 -4.58
C ILE A 142 9.78 -15.43 -4.52
N ARG A 143 9.01 -15.67 -5.58
CA ARG A 143 8.10 -16.83 -5.66
C ARG A 143 8.84 -18.15 -5.61
N ARG A 144 9.98 -18.27 -6.32
CA ARG A 144 10.83 -19.47 -6.31
C ARG A 144 11.32 -19.78 -4.89
N ILE A 145 11.90 -18.79 -4.20
CA ILE A 145 12.39 -18.92 -2.83
C ILE A 145 11.26 -19.35 -1.89
N CYS A 146 10.12 -18.68 -1.96
CA CYS A 146 8.98 -19.01 -1.09
C CYS A 146 8.47 -20.42 -1.34
N ARG A 147 8.32 -20.84 -2.61
CA ARG A 147 7.87 -22.19 -2.97
C ARG A 147 8.85 -23.27 -2.49
N SER A 148 10.16 -23.08 -2.69
CA SER A 148 11.19 -24.05 -2.28
C SER A 148 11.29 -24.22 -0.75
N ASN A 149 10.78 -23.27 0.02
CA ASN A 149 10.80 -23.28 1.48
C ASN A 149 9.39 -23.42 2.11
N ASN A 150 8.36 -23.75 1.34
CA ASN A 150 6.97 -23.87 1.78
C ASN A 150 6.45 -22.60 2.49
N LEU A 151 6.87 -21.41 2.03
CA LEU A 151 6.45 -20.14 2.58
C LEU A 151 5.26 -19.57 1.79
N PHE A 152 4.24 -19.07 2.48
CA PHE A 152 3.20 -18.29 1.82
C PHE A 152 3.71 -16.89 1.43
N ILE A 153 3.05 -16.28 0.45
CA ILE A 153 3.23 -14.87 0.10
C ILE A 153 1.91 -14.15 0.37
N LEU A 154 1.93 -13.19 1.30
CA LEU A 154 0.83 -12.23 1.52
C LEU A 154 1.28 -10.87 0.98
N GLU A 155 0.63 -10.37 -0.09
CA GLU A 155 0.99 -9.08 -0.65
C GLU A 155 0.48 -7.93 0.24
N ASP A 156 1.36 -7.03 0.67
CA ASP A 156 0.92 -5.69 1.09
C ASP A 156 0.82 -4.81 -0.15
N ALA A 157 -0.38 -4.76 -0.71
CA ALA A 157 -0.72 -4.02 -1.91
C ALA A 157 -1.35 -2.65 -1.62
N ALA A 158 -1.20 -2.13 -0.38
CA ALA A 158 -1.80 -0.86 0.06
C ALA A 158 -1.42 0.35 -0.81
N HIS A 159 -0.35 0.28 -1.59
CA HIS A 159 0.08 1.31 -2.53
C HIS A 159 -0.14 0.92 -4.02
N ALA A 160 -0.65 -0.26 -4.29
CA ALA A 160 -0.54 -0.88 -5.61
C ALA A 160 -1.87 -1.11 -6.35
N HIS A 161 -2.91 -0.33 -6.04
CA HIS A 161 -4.18 -0.37 -6.77
C HIS A 161 -3.93 -0.21 -8.28
N GLY A 162 -4.16 -1.28 -9.06
CA GLY A 162 -3.95 -1.30 -10.50
C GLY A 162 -2.50 -1.26 -10.97
N SER A 163 -1.53 -1.54 -10.08
CA SER A 163 -0.16 -1.88 -10.50
C SER A 163 -0.14 -3.27 -11.11
N LYS A 164 0.72 -3.47 -12.11
CA LYS A 164 0.88 -4.76 -12.80
C LYS A 164 2.35 -5.10 -12.99
N ILE A 165 2.64 -6.40 -13.02
CA ILE A 165 3.89 -6.96 -13.53
C ILE A 165 3.57 -8.04 -14.57
N ASN A 166 4.14 -7.96 -15.77
CA ASN A 166 3.84 -8.89 -16.87
C ASN A 166 2.31 -9.13 -17.04
N ASN A 167 1.52 -8.05 -17.01
CA ASN A 167 0.05 -8.03 -17.08
C ASN A 167 -0.71 -8.67 -15.88
N GLN A 168 -0.03 -9.22 -14.87
CA GLN A 168 -0.66 -9.68 -13.64
C GLN A 168 -0.80 -8.53 -12.65
N ASN A 169 -1.98 -8.35 -12.07
CA ASN A 169 -2.25 -7.29 -11.10
C ASN A 169 -1.61 -7.59 -9.74
N ALA A 170 -1.08 -6.57 -9.07
CA ALA A 170 -0.90 -6.61 -7.62
C ALA A 170 -2.23 -6.99 -6.97
N GLY A 171 -2.19 -7.86 -6.00
CA GLY A 171 -3.39 -8.42 -5.38
C GLY A 171 -3.81 -9.79 -5.92
N SER A 172 -3.15 -10.28 -6.99
CA SER A 172 -3.37 -11.61 -7.56
C SER A 172 -2.12 -12.50 -7.57
N LEU A 173 -1.02 -12.02 -7.01
CA LEU A 173 0.29 -12.62 -7.15
C LEU A 173 0.66 -13.57 -5.99
N GLY A 174 0.12 -13.32 -4.78
CA GLY A 174 0.29 -14.13 -3.58
C GLY A 174 -0.91 -15.05 -3.31
N ILE A 175 -0.90 -15.72 -2.15
CA ILE A 175 -2.05 -16.52 -1.68
C ILE A 175 -3.23 -15.62 -1.29
N ALA A 176 -2.92 -14.42 -0.81
CA ALA A 176 -3.85 -13.33 -0.55
C ALA A 176 -3.12 -11.98 -0.65
N ALA A 177 -3.86 -10.90 -0.73
CA ALA A 177 -3.32 -9.55 -0.68
C ALA A 177 -4.20 -8.61 0.12
N ALA A 178 -3.57 -7.56 0.66
CA ALA A 178 -4.23 -6.51 1.45
C ALA A 178 -4.12 -5.15 0.78
N PHE A 179 -5.24 -4.45 0.64
CA PHE A 179 -5.34 -3.09 0.13
C PHE A 179 -5.84 -2.13 1.22
N SER A 180 -5.48 -0.87 1.09
CA SER A 180 -5.91 0.21 1.97
C SER A 180 -6.62 1.29 1.17
N PHE A 181 -7.72 1.81 1.67
CA PHE A 181 -8.46 2.93 1.07
C PHE A 181 -8.38 4.22 1.90
N TYR A 182 -7.30 4.38 2.67
CA TYR A 182 -6.98 5.62 3.37
C TYR A 182 -6.92 6.81 2.40
N PRO A 183 -7.22 8.06 2.80
CA PRO A 183 -7.38 9.22 1.90
C PRO A 183 -6.23 9.48 0.93
N THR A 184 -4.99 9.13 1.30
CA THR A 184 -3.82 9.34 0.43
C THR A 184 -3.66 8.25 -0.64
N LYS A 185 -4.38 7.13 -0.56
CA LYS A 185 -4.24 6.00 -1.48
C LYS A 185 -4.77 6.34 -2.88
N VAL A 186 -4.38 5.53 -3.86
CA VAL A 186 -4.76 5.73 -5.27
C VAL A 186 -6.28 5.70 -5.44
N LEU A 187 -6.94 4.74 -4.79
CA LEU A 187 -8.38 4.68 -4.57
C LEU A 187 -8.63 4.82 -3.07
N ASN A 188 -9.62 5.60 -2.66
CA ASN A 188 -9.84 5.90 -1.24
C ASN A 188 -11.33 5.98 -0.88
N THR A 189 -11.62 5.68 0.40
CA THR A 189 -12.97 5.74 0.97
C THR A 189 -13.02 6.51 2.30
N GLY A 190 -11.95 7.25 2.63
CA GLY A 190 -11.72 7.81 3.96
C GLY A 190 -10.98 6.79 4.82
N GLU A 191 -11.65 5.79 5.33
CA GLU A 191 -11.08 4.60 5.92
C GLU A 191 -11.61 3.36 5.17
N GLY A 192 -10.84 2.26 5.17
CA GLY A 192 -11.25 1.02 4.53
C GLY A 192 -10.06 0.14 4.14
N GLY A 193 -10.35 -1.13 3.93
CA GLY A 193 -9.42 -2.12 3.40
C GLY A 193 -10.15 -3.15 2.54
N MET A 194 -9.37 -3.93 1.78
CA MET A 194 -9.88 -5.05 1.01
C MET A 194 -8.85 -6.17 1.03
N ILE A 195 -9.31 -7.39 1.24
CA ILE A 195 -8.51 -8.60 1.09
C ILE A 195 -8.88 -9.24 -0.24
N THR A 196 -7.91 -9.68 -1.02
CA THR A 196 -8.14 -10.41 -2.27
C THR A 196 -7.53 -11.80 -2.21
N THR A 197 -8.18 -12.79 -2.81
CA THR A 197 -7.67 -14.17 -2.91
C THR A 197 -8.36 -14.95 -4.02
N ASN A 198 -7.71 -16.00 -4.51
CA ASN A 198 -8.32 -17.01 -5.39
C ASN A 198 -8.70 -18.29 -4.63
N ASP A 199 -8.35 -18.38 -3.34
CA ASP A 199 -8.64 -19.55 -2.49
C ASP A 199 -10.00 -19.42 -1.81
N LYS A 200 -10.93 -20.31 -2.15
CA LYS A 200 -12.30 -20.34 -1.59
C LYS A 200 -12.33 -20.66 -0.09
N SER A 201 -11.39 -21.46 0.38
CA SER A 201 -11.31 -21.82 1.81
C SER A 201 -10.89 -20.61 2.65
N LEU A 202 -9.81 -19.91 2.22
CA LEU A 202 -9.38 -18.67 2.85
C LEU A 202 -10.44 -17.58 2.79
N TYR A 203 -11.12 -17.42 1.65
CA TYR A 203 -12.24 -16.48 1.53
C TYR A 203 -13.32 -16.69 2.61
N LYS A 204 -13.73 -17.94 2.83
CA LYS A 204 -14.72 -18.28 3.89
C LYS A 204 -14.19 -17.93 5.28
N GLN A 205 -12.92 -18.21 5.55
CA GLN A 205 -12.28 -17.85 6.83
C GLN A 205 -12.20 -16.34 7.02
N PHE A 206 -11.87 -15.57 5.97
CA PHE A 206 -11.83 -14.11 6.04
C PHE A 206 -13.18 -13.50 6.40
N ILE A 207 -14.27 -14.00 5.79
CA ILE A 207 -15.64 -13.57 6.13
C ILE A 207 -15.95 -13.88 7.59
N THR A 208 -15.62 -15.09 8.06
CA THR A 208 -15.84 -15.50 9.44
C THR A 208 -15.08 -14.60 10.43
N LEU A 209 -13.78 -14.38 10.20
CA LEU A 209 -12.94 -13.56 11.06
C LEU A 209 -13.34 -12.08 11.07
N ARG A 210 -13.80 -11.56 9.92
CA ARG A 210 -14.27 -10.17 9.77
C ARG A 210 -15.41 -9.81 10.70
N ASP A 211 -16.27 -10.77 11.01
CA ASP A 211 -17.46 -10.60 11.86
C ASP A 211 -17.39 -11.46 13.11
N HIS A 212 -16.49 -11.11 14.01
CA HIS A 212 -16.36 -11.73 15.36
C HIS A 212 -16.17 -13.26 15.36
N GLY A 213 -15.73 -13.86 14.25
CA GLY A 213 -15.59 -15.31 14.14
C GLY A 213 -16.91 -16.06 13.95
N LYS A 214 -17.98 -15.41 13.49
CA LYS A 214 -19.25 -16.04 13.16
C LYS A 214 -19.15 -16.84 11.86
N LYS A 215 -19.39 -18.15 11.95
CA LYS A 215 -19.43 -19.03 10.77
C LYS A 215 -20.73 -18.87 9.98
N ASP A 216 -21.84 -18.64 10.66
CA ASP A 216 -23.16 -18.40 10.06
C ASP A 216 -23.68 -17.03 10.54
N PRO A 217 -23.85 -16.05 9.62
CA PRO A 217 -24.34 -14.71 9.98
C PRO A 217 -25.73 -14.71 10.67
N LYS A 218 -26.54 -15.75 10.42
CA LYS A 218 -27.89 -15.89 10.99
C LYS A 218 -27.88 -16.48 12.41
N LYS A 219 -26.77 -17.10 12.81
CA LYS A 219 -26.62 -17.72 14.13
C LYS A 219 -25.59 -16.96 14.96
N ASN A 220 -25.90 -16.72 16.23
CA ASN A 220 -24.94 -16.07 17.14
C ASN A 220 -23.95 -17.08 17.73
N ILE A 221 -23.29 -17.87 16.82
CA ILE A 221 -22.32 -18.89 17.18
C ILE A 221 -20.95 -18.46 16.64
N HIS A 222 -20.00 -18.25 17.54
CA HIS A 222 -18.63 -17.83 17.24
C HIS A 222 -17.72 -19.05 17.28
N THR A 223 -17.04 -19.34 16.18
CA THR A 223 -16.16 -20.52 16.03
C THR A 223 -14.68 -20.15 15.96
N GLU A 224 -14.37 -18.85 15.75
CA GLU A 224 -13.03 -18.33 15.60
C GLU A 224 -12.83 -17.04 16.42
N LEU A 225 -11.59 -16.71 16.74
CA LEU A 225 -11.25 -15.45 17.40
C LEU A 225 -11.15 -14.32 16.38
N GLY A 226 -12.31 -13.81 15.96
CA GLY A 226 -12.42 -12.66 15.08
C GLY A 226 -12.65 -11.36 15.84
N TYR A 227 -12.79 -10.26 15.10
CA TYR A 227 -13.06 -8.94 15.64
C TYR A 227 -14.17 -8.25 14.84
N ASN A 228 -14.53 -7.03 15.21
CA ASN A 228 -15.34 -6.15 14.40
C ASN A 228 -14.45 -5.46 13.35
N TRP A 229 -14.28 -6.11 12.20
CA TRP A 229 -13.55 -5.55 11.06
C TRP A 229 -14.47 -5.25 9.88
N ARG A 230 -15.76 -5.14 10.11
CA ARG A 230 -16.77 -4.88 9.09
C ARG A 230 -16.59 -3.49 8.46
N MET A 231 -16.84 -3.39 7.16
CA MET A 231 -16.96 -2.11 6.45
C MET A 231 -18.40 -1.61 6.53
N ALA A 232 -18.60 -0.31 6.71
CA ALA A 232 -19.91 0.32 6.64
C ALA A 232 -20.38 0.47 5.18
N GLU A 233 -21.70 0.43 4.94
CA GLU A 233 -22.30 0.60 3.60
C GLU A 233 -21.96 1.95 2.97
N ILE A 234 -21.90 3.02 3.78
CA ILE A 234 -21.52 4.37 3.31
C ILE A 234 -20.07 4.37 2.80
N THR A 235 -19.18 3.69 3.49
CA THR A 235 -17.77 3.53 3.07
C THR A 235 -17.67 2.75 1.75
N ALA A 236 -18.40 1.64 1.64
CA ALA A 236 -18.46 0.84 0.43
C ALA A 236 -19.04 1.62 -0.77
N LEU A 237 -20.06 2.46 -0.54
CA LEU A 237 -20.63 3.34 -1.56
C LEU A 237 -19.57 4.26 -2.18
N LEU A 238 -18.69 4.85 -1.37
CA LEU A 238 -17.54 5.61 -1.87
C LEU A 238 -16.59 4.73 -2.67
N GLY A 239 -16.32 3.52 -2.19
CA GLY A 239 -15.46 2.53 -2.86
C GLY A 239 -15.95 2.16 -4.25
N ILE A 240 -17.26 1.95 -4.42
CA ILE A 240 -17.89 1.70 -5.72
C ILE A 240 -17.56 2.82 -6.72
N GLN A 241 -17.71 4.10 -6.30
CA GLN A 241 -17.39 5.23 -7.19
C GLN A 241 -15.89 5.28 -7.53
N GLN A 242 -15.01 4.94 -6.58
CA GLN A 242 -13.57 4.93 -6.81
C GLN A 242 -13.15 3.82 -7.81
N VAL A 243 -13.70 2.61 -7.70
CA VAL A 243 -13.37 1.52 -8.62
C VAL A 243 -13.86 1.83 -10.03
N LYS A 244 -15.07 2.37 -10.18
CA LYS A 244 -15.62 2.77 -11.50
C LYS A 244 -14.71 3.74 -12.27
N LYS A 245 -14.00 4.63 -11.59
CA LYS A 245 -13.05 5.55 -12.22
C LYS A 245 -11.58 5.13 -12.14
N ALA A 246 -11.27 3.93 -11.62
CA ALA A 246 -9.90 3.50 -11.36
C ALA A 246 -8.99 3.59 -12.60
N THR A 247 -9.47 3.17 -13.75
CA THR A 247 -8.72 3.23 -15.02
C THR A 247 -8.34 4.66 -15.37
N GLN A 248 -9.28 5.61 -15.27
CA GLN A 248 -9.03 7.02 -15.52
C GLN A 248 -8.00 7.61 -14.54
N VAL A 249 -8.16 7.33 -13.24
CA VAL A 249 -7.23 7.76 -12.18
C VAL A 249 -5.81 7.27 -12.44
N LEU A 250 -5.67 6.00 -12.83
CA LEU A 250 -4.37 5.39 -13.12
C LEU A 250 -3.72 5.97 -14.38
N GLN A 251 -4.50 6.22 -15.43
CA GLN A 251 -4.01 6.86 -16.65
C GLN A 251 -3.50 8.27 -16.37
N GLU A 252 -4.28 9.05 -15.63
CA GLU A 252 -3.91 10.43 -15.26
C GLU A 252 -2.61 10.47 -14.44
N ARG A 253 -2.47 9.60 -13.42
CA ARG A 253 -1.24 9.50 -12.62
C ARG A 253 -0.02 9.13 -13.47
N ARG A 254 -0.17 8.19 -14.40
CA ARG A 254 0.91 7.79 -15.31
C ARG A 254 1.30 8.90 -16.29
N MET A 255 0.34 9.67 -16.81
CA MET A 255 0.62 10.85 -17.64
C MET A 255 1.37 11.94 -16.85
N GLN A 256 0.93 12.23 -15.63
CA GLN A 256 1.59 13.17 -14.74
C GLN A 256 3.04 12.73 -14.42
N ALA A 257 3.25 11.44 -14.13
CA ALA A 257 4.58 10.88 -13.88
C ALA A 257 5.50 11.01 -15.11
N LYS A 258 5.01 10.67 -16.30
CA LYS A 258 5.76 10.85 -17.55
C LYS A 258 6.14 12.32 -17.80
N LEU A 259 5.28 13.26 -17.42
CA LEU A 259 5.59 14.67 -17.54
C LEU A 259 6.71 15.09 -16.57
N TYR A 260 6.68 14.60 -15.33
CA TYR A 260 7.78 14.78 -14.38
C TYR A 260 9.09 14.20 -14.92
N ASP A 261 9.06 12.96 -15.43
CA ASP A 261 10.25 12.32 -16.02
C ASP A 261 10.84 13.19 -17.12
N LYS A 262 10.02 13.65 -18.06
CA LYS A 262 10.44 14.53 -19.18
C LYS A 262 11.09 15.82 -18.67
N LEU A 263 10.54 16.45 -17.64
CA LEU A 263 11.00 17.75 -17.14
C LEU A 263 12.22 17.65 -16.23
N LEU A 264 12.46 16.47 -15.62
CA LEU A 264 13.53 16.26 -14.63
C LEU A 264 14.69 15.40 -15.13
N ILE A 265 14.59 14.76 -16.32
CA ILE A 265 15.62 13.82 -16.81
C ILE A 265 17.03 14.40 -16.89
N ASN A 266 17.13 15.68 -17.20
CA ASN A 266 18.43 16.40 -17.31
C ASN A 266 18.81 17.16 -16.02
N CYS A 267 18.16 16.88 -14.88
CA CYS A 267 18.49 17.50 -13.62
C CYS A 267 19.58 16.68 -12.91
N SER A 268 20.83 17.13 -12.95
CA SER A 268 22.01 16.41 -12.41
C SER A 268 21.97 16.25 -10.88
N ASN A 269 21.26 17.14 -10.18
CA ASN A 269 21.24 17.24 -8.72
C ASN A 269 20.22 16.32 -8.05
N LEU A 270 19.56 15.46 -8.83
CA LEU A 270 18.62 14.45 -8.32
C LEU A 270 18.66 13.17 -9.18
N LYS A 271 18.15 12.08 -8.62
CA LYS A 271 17.94 10.81 -9.34
C LYS A 271 16.46 10.48 -9.34
N LEU A 272 15.96 10.02 -10.49
CA LEU A 272 14.58 9.55 -10.63
C LEU A 272 14.47 8.08 -10.18
N GLN A 273 13.36 7.73 -9.53
CA GLN A 273 13.03 6.32 -9.33
C GLN A 273 12.64 5.70 -10.67
N LYS A 274 13.50 4.84 -11.19
CA LYS A 274 13.22 4.09 -12.42
C LYS A 274 12.18 3.02 -12.15
N ILE A 275 11.13 2.97 -12.97
CA ILE A 275 10.16 1.88 -12.98
C ILE A 275 10.66 0.83 -13.98
N PRO A 276 10.83 -0.45 -13.58
CA PRO A 276 11.22 -1.53 -14.49
C PRO A 276 10.22 -1.67 -15.64
N ALA A 277 10.69 -2.04 -16.84
CA ALA A 277 9.88 -2.09 -18.06
C ALA A 277 8.68 -3.05 -17.95
N GLU A 278 8.87 -4.15 -17.23
CA GLU A 278 7.86 -5.17 -16.95
C GLU A 278 6.80 -4.73 -15.93
N VAL A 279 7.02 -3.59 -15.25
CA VAL A 279 6.13 -3.07 -14.20
C VAL A 279 5.32 -1.88 -14.70
N LYS A 280 4.02 -1.98 -14.62
CA LYS A 280 3.09 -0.86 -14.82
C LYS A 280 2.65 -0.32 -13.46
N SER A 281 3.38 0.68 -12.95
CA SER A 281 3.11 1.26 -11.62
C SER A 281 1.77 2.00 -11.56
N SER A 282 1.13 1.99 -10.38
CA SER A 282 0.02 2.89 -10.04
C SER A 282 0.47 4.31 -9.74
N TYR A 283 1.77 4.52 -9.54
CA TYR A 283 2.34 5.79 -9.09
C TYR A 283 1.61 6.35 -7.85
N TYR A 284 1.51 5.53 -6.80
CA TYR A 284 1.01 6.03 -5.51
C TYR A 284 1.78 7.27 -5.05
N LYS A 285 3.09 7.28 -5.30
CA LYS A 285 3.98 8.42 -5.12
C LYS A 285 4.87 8.60 -6.35
N TYR A 286 5.23 9.84 -6.66
CA TYR A 286 6.32 10.14 -7.58
C TYR A 286 7.58 10.40 -6.76
N ILE A 287 8.53 9.46 -6.82
CA ILE A 287 9.70 9.40 -5.94
C ILE A 287 10.93 9.88 -6.70
N ILE A 288 11.68 10.80 -6.09
CA ILE A 288 13.02 11.21 -6.52
C ILE A 288 13.99 11.03 -5.35
N PHE A 289 15.27 11.03 -5.63
CA PHE A 289 16.33 10.96 -4.64
C PHE A 289 17.21 12.20 -4.76
N VAL A 290 17.52 12.79 -3.61
CA VAL A 290 18.37 13.96 -3.48
C VAL A 290 19.46 13.70 -2.42
N ASN A 291 20.47 14.54 -2.36
CA ASN A 291 21.45 14.41 -1.28
C ASN A 291 20.75 14.58 0.08
N ARG A 292 21.01 13.64 1.00
CA ARG A 292 20.41 13.63 2.35
C ARG A 292 20.61 14.93 3.14
N SER A 293 21.74 15.64 2.94
CA SER A 293 22.06 16.88 3.66
C SER A 293 21.14 18.05 3.29
N ILE A 294 20.51 18.03 2.12
CA ILE A 294 19.66 19.11 1.62
C ILE A 294 18.15 18.72 1.55
N ARG A 295 17.80 17.43 1.72
CA ARG A 295 16.41 16.95 1.57
C ARG A 295 15.40 17.78 2.38
N ASP A 296 15.64 17.95 3.66
CA ASP A 296 14.69 18.64 4.54
C ASP A 296 14.72 20.17 4.31
N LYS A 297 15.86 20.70 3.85
CA LYS A 297 15.97 22.09 3.39
C LYS A 297 15.13 22.32 2.13
N ILE A 298 15.15 21.37 1.17
CA ILE A 298 14.29 21.42 -0.02
C ILE A 298 12.81 21.45 0.40
N LYS A 299 12.37 20.57 1.30
CA LYS A 299 10.98 20.54 1.77
C LYS A 299 10.56 21.89 2.37
N LYS A 300 11.40 22.46 3.22
CA LYS A 300 11.17 23.76 3.85
C LYS A 300 11.09 24.88 2.81
N ASP A 301 12.05 24.97 1.89
CA ASP A 301 12.10 26.01 0.86
C ASP A 301 10.92 25.94 -0.10
N MET A 302 10.56 24.73 -0.58
CA MET A 302 9.38 24.48 -1.44
C MET A 302 8.08 24.96 -0.79
N TYR A 303 7.93 24.72 0.51
CA TYR A 303 6.76 25.18 1.25
C TYR A 303 6.77 26.69 1.48
N SER A 304 7.85 27.21 2.07
CA SER A 304 7.92 28.60 2.53
C SER A 304 7.96 29.62 1.38
N ASN A 305 8.72 29.34 0.32
CA ASN A 305 8.95 30.30 -0.77
C ASN A 305 8.03 30.08 -1.98
N PHE A 306 7.53 28.83 -2.17
CA PHE A 306 6.73 28.51 -3.35
C PHE A 306 5.32 28.03 -3.02
N GLY A 307 4.95 27.84 -1.74
CA GLY A 307 3.63 27.36 -1.33
C GLY A 307 3.32 25.94 -1.80
N ILE A 308 4.37 25.12 -2.02
CA ILE A 308 4.25 23.74 -2.48
C ILE A 308 4.42 22.80 -1.29
N ASN A 309 3.33 22.12 -0.94
CA ASN A 309 3.34 21.15 0.14
C ASN A 309 3.71 19.77 -0.41
N LEU A 310 4.93 19.30 -0.12
CA LEU A 310 5.41 17.99 -0.58
C LEU A 310 4.78 16.88 0.26
N PRO A 311 4.29 15.79 -0.39
CA PRO A 311 3.77 14.63 0.34
C PRO A 311 4.89 13.91 1.09
N GLY A 312 4.54 13.22 2.20
CA GLY A 312 5.51 12.44 2.97
C GLY A 312 6.14 11.29 2.17
N GLU A 313 7.32 10.91 2.59
CA GLU A 313 8.15 9.86 2.00
C GLU A 313 7.52 8.45 2.18
N VAL A 314 8.06 7.47 1.50
CA VAL A 314 7.66 6.04 1.58
C VAL A 314 8.84 5.15 2.00
N TYR A 315 9.34 5.13 3.22
CA TYR A 315 9.04 5.95 4.41
C TYR A 315 10.34 6.52 4.94
N SER A 316 10.30 7.67 5.61
CA SER A 316 11.50 8.29 6.21
C SER A 316 11.95 7.59 7.49
N SER A 317 11.05 6.96 8.22
CA SER A 317 11.34 6.20 9.44
C SER A 317 11.13 4.70 9.17
N LEU A 318 12.19 3.93 9.40
CA LEU A 318 12.18 2.47 9.19
C LEU A 318 11.52 1.74 10.37
N CYS A 319 10.79 0.66 10.08
CA CYS A 319 10.05 -0.07 11.11
C CYS A 319 10.94 -0.61 12.23
N HIS A 320 12.11 -1.18 11.89
CA HIS A 320 13.03 -1.73 12.91
C HIS A 320 13.55 -0.69 13.90
N SER A 321 13.54 0.60 13.54
CA SER A 321 14.03 1.69 14.39
C SER A 321 12.96 2.28 15.31
N GLN A 322 11.70 1.89 15.15
CA GLN A 322 10.61 2.40 15.96
C GLN A 322 10.71 1.93 17.43
N PRO A 323 10.44 2.81 18.40
CA PRO A 323 10.55 2.47 19.82
C PRO A 323 9.80 1.18 20.21
N ILE A 324 8.55 1.04 19.79
CA ILE A 324 7.72 -0.14 20.07
C ILE A 324 8.31 -1.45 19.51
N ILE A 325 9.07 -1.37 18.44
CA ILE A 325 9.71 -2.56 17.83
C ILE A 325 10.95 -2.96 18.61
N LYS A 326 11.73 -2.02 19.12
CA LYS A 326 12.96 -2.29 19.87
C LYS A 326 12.73 -3.07 21.17
N THR A 327 11.58 -2.87 21.78
CA THR A 327 11.20 -3.52 23.07
C THR A 327 10.27 -4.71 22.92
N ASN A 328 9.82 -5.01 21.69
CA ASN A 328 8.83 -6.05 21.44
C ASN A 328 9.47 -7.43 21.30
N LYS A 329 9.12 -8.36 22.20
CA LYS A 329 9.60 -9.75 22.20
C LYS A 329 9.21 -10.59 20.98
N ASN A 330 8.22 -10.12 20.20
CA ASN A 330 7.81 -10.78 18.95
C ASN A 330 8.65 -10.35 17.75
N ILE A 331 9.76 -9.65 17.96
CA ILE A 331 10.71 -9.28 16.90
C ILE A 331 11.94 -10.18 17.02
N ILE A 332 12.31 -10.81 15.90
CA ILE A 332 13.56 -11.58 15.78
C ILE A 332 14.61 -10.66 15.20
N ILE A 333 15.61 -10.32 16.00
CA ILE A 333 16.76 -9.54 15.57
C ILE A 333 17.91 -10.51 15.22
N LYS A 334 18.38 -10.47 13.98
CA LYS A 334 19.57 -11.22 13.56
C LYS A 334 20.80 -10.34 13.59
N LYS A 335 21.98 -10.95 13.75
CA LYS A 335 23.27 -10.25 13.65
C LYS A 335 23.35 -9.50 12.31
N GLY A 336 23.59 -8.19 12.34
CA GLY A 336 23.64 -7.33 11.16
C GLY A 336 22.33 -6.63 10.83
N ASP A 337 21.20 -6.92 11.48
CA ASP A 337 19.90 -6.28 11.23
C ASP A 337 19.92 -4.75 11.48
N GLN A 338 20.79 -4.29 12.37
CA GLN A 338 20.99 -2.87 12.62
C GLN A 338 21.55 -2.13 11.39
N PHE A 339 22.07 -2.84 10.40
CA PHE A 339 22.70 -2.20 9.26
C PHE A 339 21.75 -1.84 8.12
N PHE A 340 20.69 -2.62 7.83
CA PHE A 340 19.73 -2.37 6.73
C PHE A 340 20.15 -1.22 5.78
N LYS A 341 21.34 -1.39 5.15
CA LYS A 341 22.08 -0.31 4.49
C LYS A 341 21.28 0.38 3.39
N ASN A 342 20.58 -0.44 2.57
CA ASN A 342 19.79 0.09 1.47
C ASN A 342 18.56 0.86 1.98
N ALA A 343 17.84 0.29 2.93
CA ALA A 343 16.67 0.95 3.51
C ALA A 343 17.05 2.27 4.18
N LYS A 344 18.16 2.32 4.94
CA LYS A 344 18.66 3.56 5.56
C LYS A 344 19.03 4.61 4.52
N LYS A 345 19.75 4.23 3.46
CA LYS A 345 20.08 5.13 2.38
C LYS A 345 18.83 5.71 1.72
N ILE A 346 17.93 4.83 1.27
CA ILE A 346 16.68 5.20 0.63
C ILE A 346 15.85 6.13 1.52
N SER A 347 15.65 5.78 2.80
CA SER A 347 14.84 6.58 3.73
C SER A 347 15.39 7.99 3.95
N SER A 348 16.70 8.18 3.83
CA SER A 348 17.34 9.49 4.01
C SER A 348 17.40 10.35 2.74
N GLU A 349 17.42 9.73 1.56
CA GLU A 349 17.60 10.42 0.27
C GLU A 349 16.29 10.66 -0.48
N GLN A 350 15.22 9.88 -0.23
CA GLN A 350 13.97 9.98 -0.97
C GLN A 350 13.21 11.27 -0.66
N LEU A 351 12.57 11.79 -1.69
CA LEU A 351 11.63 12.90 -1.67
C LEU A 351 10.47 12.58 -2.61
N CYS A 352 9.25 12.87 -2.20
CA CYS A 352 8.08 12.66 -3.05
C CYS A 352 7.55 13.99 -3.57
N LEU A 353 7.27 14.05 -4.88
CA LEU A 353 6.61 15.21 -5.48
C LEU A 353 5.09 15.03 -5.48
N PRO A 354 4.30 16.13 -5.45
CA PRO A 354 2.84 16.06 -5.54
C PRO A 354 2.39 15.30 -6.77
N LEU A 355 1.53 14.30 -6.60
CA LEU A 355 0.94 13.52 -7.68
C LEU A 355 -0.43 13.01 -7.22
N TYR A 356 -1.50 13.56 -7.81
CA TYR A 356 -2.89 13.23 -7.49
C TYR A 356 -3.82 13.57 -8.65
N PRO A 357 -5.01 12.95 -8.75
CA PRO A 357 -5.98 13.27 -9.80
C PRO A 357 -6.34 14.76 -9.81
N GLY A 358 -6.38 15.36 -11.01
CA GLY A 358 -6.66 16.79 -11.20
C GLY A 358 -5.46 17.72 -11.01
N LEU A 359 -4.23 17.21 -10.80
CA LEU A 359 -3.02 18.01 -10.85
C LEU A 359 -2.72 18.39 -12.31
N LYS A 360 -2.79 19.67 -12.62
CA LYS A 360 -2.69 20.20 -14.00
C LYS A 360 -1.24 20.30 -14.46
N GLU A 361 -1.00 20.22 -15.77
CA GLU A 361 0.33 20.38 -16.39
C GLU A 361 1.03 21.66 -15.94
N LYS A 362 0.32 22.78 -15.89
CA LYS A 362 0.88 24.06 -15.40
C LYS A 362 1.34 24.01 -13.95
N GLU A 363 0.66 23.21 -13.10
CA GLU A 363 1.04 23.00 -11.71
C GLU A 363 2.31 22.13 -11.63
N ILE A 364 2.40 21.06 -12.44
CA ILE A 364 3.61 20.23 -12.54
C ILE A 364 4.81 21.06 -13.02
N LYS A 365 4.65 21.87 -14.07
CA LYS A 365 5.70 22.77 -14.54
C LYS A 365 6.16 23.75 -13.47
N TYR A 366 5.20 24.28 -12.68
CA TYR A 366 5.51 25.15 -11.54
C TYR A 366 6.30 24.42 -10.45
N ILE A 367 5.87 23.21 -10.06
CA ILE A 367 6.58 22.38 -9.07
C ILE A 367 8.03 22.13 -9.51
N VAL A 368 8.23 21.72 -10.78
CA VAL A 368 9.57 21.42 -11.30
C VAL A 368 10.45 22.66 -11.35
N ARG A 369 9.92 23.80 -11.83
CA ARG A 369 10.67 25.08 -11.85
C ARG A 369 11.09 25.49 -10.43
N SER A 370 10.19 25.40 -9.47
CA SER A 370 10.47 25.73 -8.08
C SER A 370 11.52 24.79 -7.48
N LEU A 371 11.40 23.47 -7.74
CA LEU A 371 12.40 22.48 -7.30
C LEU A 371 13.79 22.78 -7.86
N LYS A 372 13.91 23.09 -9.16
CA LYS A 372 15.21 23.45 -9.78
C LYS A 372 15.82 24.69 -9.11
N LYS A 373 15.03 25.76 -8.94
CA LYS A 373 15.49 26.97 -8.24
C LYS A 373 15.94 26.69 -6.81
N THR A 374 15.22 25.81 -6.10
CA THR A 374 15.61 25.40 -4.74
C THR A 374 16.92 24.61 -4.75
N LEU A 375 17.11 23.70 -5.71
CA LEU A 375 18.35 22.93 -5.86
C LEU A 375 19.54 23.85 -6.19
N ASP A 376 19.38 24.77 -7.15
CA ASP A 376 20.42 25.73 -7.54
C ASP A 376 20.86 26.64 -6.38
N LYS A 377 19.93 26.93 -5.44
CA LYS A 377 20.23 27.72 -4.24
C LYS A 377 20.94 26.94 -3.14
N LEU A 378 20.71 25.60 -3.06
CA LEU A 378 21.19 24.77 -1.94
C LEU A 378 22.46 23.98 -2.26
N ILE A 379 22.88 23.97 -3.52
CA ILE A 379 24.10 23.32 -4.03
C ILE A 379 25.09 24.37 -4.53
#